data_5c3482621d956cabec8fcb32e32094dc
#
_entry.id   5c3482621d956cabec8fcb32e32094dc
#
_cell.length_a   1.000
_cell.length_b   1.000
_cell.length_c   1.000
_cell.angle_alpha   90.00
_cell.angle_beta   90.00
_cell.angle_gamma   90.00
#
_symmetry.space_group_name_H-M   'P 1'
#
loop_
_entity.id
_entity.type
_entity.pdbx_description
1 polymer ?
#
loop_
_entity_poly.entity_id
_entity_poly.type
_entity_poly.pdbx_seq_one_letter_code
_entity_poly.pdbx_strand_id
1 'polypeptide(L)'
;MLYTKHINLTDATETTMFTVPTGFHIIIYYVFIANHAGSTKTASLHFAESDGSNRVDIFDAENVSGGGRLTLDSGGGPMFVLHEGEVVKAQTEASSDMEFVVTFDLLEMPPSLVNFV
;
A
#
# COMPACT_ATOMS: atom_id res chain seq x y z
N MET A 1 -11.19 10.90 9.15
CA MET A 1 -12.03 9.72 8.81
C MET A 1 -11.15 8.67 8.16
N LEU A 2 -11.27 7.43 8.59
CA LEU A 2 -10.51 6.33 8.03
C LEU A 2 -11.19 5.79 6.77
N TYR A 3 -10.38 5.47 5.79
CA TYR A 3 -10.79 4.84 4.54
C TYR A 3 -10.05 3.52 4.39
N THR A 4 -10.63 2.62 3.63
CA THR A 4 -9.98 1.36 3.26
C THR A 4 -9.97 1.24 1.74
N LYS A 5 -8.80 0.98 1.18
CA LYS A 5 -8.65 0.64 -0.23
C LYS A 5 -8.20 -0.81 -0.31
N HIS A 6 -8.83 -1.57 -1.19
CA HIS A 6 -8.38 -2.93 -1.45
C HIS A 6 -8.36 -3.23 -2.95
N ILE A 7 -7.46 -4.10 -3.34
CA ILE A 7 -7.38 -4.64 -4.70
C ILE A 7 -7.05 -6.12 -4.61
N ASN A 8 -7.42 -6.85 -5.64
CA ASN A 8 -7.07 -8.27 -5.77
C ASN A 8 -6.24 -8.46 -7.04
N LEU A 9 -5.06 -9.04 -6.90
CA LEU A 9 -4.15 -9.28 -8.01
C LEU A 9 -4.02 -10.76 -8.31
N THR A 10 -4.09 -11.10 -9.61
CA THR A 10 -4.00 -12.49 -10.07
C THR A 10 -2.80 -12.75 -10.97
N ASP A 11 -2.03 -11.73 -11.30
CA ASP A 11 -0.84 -11.85 -12.14
C ASP A 11 0.31 -11.00 -11.62
N ALA A 12 1.44 -11.02 -12.31
CA ALA A 12 2.67 -10.35 -11.88
C ALA A 12 2.73 -8.86 -12.24
N THR A 13 1.65 -8.28 -12.74
CA THR A 13 1.65 -6.87 -13.10
C THR A 13 1.67 -5.99 -11.85
N GLU A 14 2.67 -5.10 -11.77
CA GLU A 14 2.71 -4.08 -10.72
C GLU A 14 1.53 -3.12 -10.91
N THR A 15 0.75 -2.92 -9.87
CA THR A 15 -0.51 -2.18 -9.95
C THR A 15 -0.53 -1.05 -8.92
N THR A 16 -0.89 0.14 -9.36
CA THR A 16 -1.09 1.28 -8.47
C THR A 16 -2.40 1.09 -7.71
N MET A 17 -2.31 1.03 -6.38
CA MET A 17 -3.51 0.99 -5.52
C MET A 17 -4.18 2.35 -5.47
N PHE A 18 -3.39 3.38 -5.22
CA PHE A 18 -3.88 4.77 -5.21
C PHE A 18 -2.71 5.74 -5.30
N THR A 19 -3.06 6.98 -5.67
CA THR A 19 -2.15 8.13 -5.68
C THR A 19 -2.68 9.16 -4.70
N VAL A 20 -1.80 9.73 -3.89
CA VAL A 20 -2.21 10.77 -2.94
C VAL A 20 -2.61 12.05 -3.71
N PRO A 21 -3.85 12.54 -3.54
CA PRO A 21 -4.31 13.70 -4.29
C PRO A 21 -3.55 14.97 -3.96
N THR A 22 -3.50 15.88 -4.93
CA THR A 22 -2.92 17.21 -4.72
C THR A 22 -3.65 17.96 -3.59
N GLY A 23 -2.88 18.56 -2.69
CA GLY A 23 -3.43 19.28 -1.54
C GLY A 23 -3.72 18.41 -0.33
N PHE A 24 -3.40 17.10 -0.43
CA PHE A 24 -3.64 16.15 0.64
C PHE A 24 -2.36 15.42 1.04
N HIS A 25 -2.41 14.82 2.22
CA HIS A 25 -1.50 13.75 2.60
C HIS A 25 -2.32 12.62 3.21
N ILE A 26 -1.75 11.43 3.25
CA ILE A 26 -2.39 10.30 3.89
C ILE A 26 -1.54 9.76 5.03
N ILE A 27 -2.21 9.20 6.02
CA ILE A 27 -1.57 8.50 7.12
C ILE A 27 -2.04 7.06 7.06
N ILE A 28 -1.10 6.12 6.92
CA ILE A 28 -1.41 4.69 6.83
C ILE A 28 -1.37 4.11 8.24
N TYR A 29 -2.45 3.43 8.61
CA TYR A 29 -2.62 2.81 9.92
C TYR A 29 -2.51 1.30 9.91
N TYR A 30 -2.85 0.66 8.78
CA TYR A 30 -2.93 -0.78 8.74
C TYR A 30 -2.74 -1.30 7.32
N VAL A 31 -1.98 -2.38 7.18
CA VAL A 31 -1.81 -3.09 5.92
C VAL A 31 -2.13 -4.56 6.16
N PHE A 32 -2.95 -5.12 5.29
CA PHE A 32 -3.33 -6.53 5.32
C PHE A 32 -3.18 -7.11 3.93
N ILE A 33 -2.53 -8.27 3.83
CA ILE A 33 -2.35 -9.00 2.57
C ILE A 33 -2.78 -10.43 2.81
N ALA A 34 -3.68 -10.95 1.99
CA ALA A 34 -4.18 -12.31 2.09
C ALA A 34 -3.95 -13.07 0.80
N ASN A 35 -3.42 -14.28 0.92
CA ASN A 35 -3.22 -15.18 -0.21
C ASN A 35 -4.38 -16.18 -0.27
N HIS A 36 -5.26 -16.03 -1.25
CA HIS A 36 -6.40 -16.93 -1.47
C HIS A 36 -6.07 -18.09 -2.40
N ALA A 37 -4.85 -18.14 -2.95
CA ALA A 37 -4.39 -19.27 -3.75
C ALA A 37 -4.09 -20.48 -2.85
N GLY A 38 -4.03 -21.65 -3.46
CA GLY A 38 -3.76 -22.89 -2.74
C GLY A 38 -2.28 -23.16 -2.44
N SER A 39 -1.38 -22.31 -2.91
CA SER A 39 0.08 -22.47 -2.75
C SER A 39 0.72 -21.16 -2.31
N THR A 40 1.97 -21.26 -1.82
CA THR A 40 2.75 -20.07 -1.44
C THR A 40 2.97 -19.17 -2.65
N LYS A 41 2.69 -17.88 -2.48
CA LYS A 41 2.91 -16.84 -3.47
C LYS A 41 3.61 -15.65 -2.82
N THR A 42 4.28 -14.83 -3.63
CA THR A 42 4.96 -13.65 -3.13
C THR A 42 4.08 -12.42 -3.20
N ALA A 43 4.28 -11.51 -2.26
CA ALA A 43 3.60 -10.22 -2.22
C ALA A 43 4.62 -9.10 -2.02
N SER A 44 4.44 -8.02 -2.78
CA SER A 44 5.22 -6.79 -2.64
C SER A 44 4.27 -5.61 -2.50
N LEU A 45 4.61 -4.69 -1.62
CA LEU A 45 3.89 -3.44 -1.44
C LEU A 45 4.92 -2.34 -1.18
N HIS A 46 4.86 -1.28 -1.96
CA HIS A 46 5.79 -0.16 -1.77
C HIS A 46 5.09 1.17 -2.04
N PHE A 47 5.70 2.24 -1.56
CA PHE A 47 5.33 3.58 -1.97
C PHE A 47 6.55 4.32 -2.53
N ALA A 48 6.28 5.28 -3.42
CA ALA A 48 7.31 6.03 -4.13
C ALA A 48 6.72 7.34 -4.65
N GLU A 49 7.60 8.23 -5.13
CA GLU A 49 7.18 9.36 -5.95
C GLU A 49 6.52 8.84 -7.25
N SER A 50 5.75 9.70 -7.90
CA SER A 50 5.04 9.31 -9.12
C SER A 50 5.95 8.84 -10.25
N ASP A 51 7.21 9.28 -10.27
CA ASP A 51 8.21 8.86 -11.25
C ASP A 51 8.97 7.60 -10.82
N GLY A 52 8.63 7.00 -9.69
CA GLY A 52 9.27 5.81 -9.17
C GLY A 52 10.48 6.06 -8.28
N SER A 53 10.91 7.32 -8.11
CA SER A 53 12.02 7.66 -7.22
C SER A 53 11.61 7.59 -5.75
N ASN A 54 12.60 7.57 -4.86
CA ASN A 54 12.42 7.53 -3.39
C ASN A 54 11.50 6.38 -2.95
N ARG A 55 11.70 5.22 -3.57
CA ARG A 55 10.93 4.02 -3.29
C ARG A 55 11.22 3.49 -1.88
N VAL A 56 10.15 3.18 -1.15
CA VAL A 56 10.21 2.52 0.15
C VAL A 56 9.42 1.24 0.07
N ASP A 57 10.10 0.09 0.23
CA ASP A 57 9.45 -1.21 0.22
C ASP A 57 8.89 -1.51 1.61
N ILE A 58 7.57 -1.68 1.70
CA ILE A 58 6.90 -2.14 2.91
C ILE A 58 7.06 -3.66 2.99
N PHE A 59 6.77 -4.35 1.89
CA PHE A 59 7.05 -5.76 1.69
C PHE A 59 7.74 -5.94 0.34
N ASP A 60 8.80 -6.73 0.31
CA ASP A 60 9.55 -6.99 -0.91
C ASP A 60 9.60 -8.50 -1.17
N ALA A 61 8.73 -8.95 -2.08
CA ALA A 61 8.59 -10.35 -2.48
C ALA A 61 8.51 -11.30 -1.27
N GLU A 62 7.71 -10.92 -0.27
CA GLU A 62 7.49 -11.74 0.91
C GLU A 62 6.65 -12.95 0.58
N ASN A 63 7.05 -14.11 1.07
CA ASN A 63 6.29 -15.33 0.91
C ASN A 63 5.04 -15.31 1.78
N VAL A 64 3.90 -15.59 1.16
CA VAL A 64 2.63 -15.76 1.86
C VAL A 64 2.12 -17.16 1.57
N SER A 65 2.00 -18.00 2.58
CA SER A 65 1.52 -19.37 2.39
C SER A 65 0.10 -19.40 1.83
N GLY A 66 -0.25 -20.48 1.14
CA GLY A 66 -1.60 -20.66 0.63
C GLY A 66 -2.63 -20.57 1.77
N GLY A 67 -3.62 -19.69 1.63
CA GLY A 67 -4.59 -19.40 2.68
C GLY A 67 -4.07 -18.55 3.82
N GLY A 68 -2.79 -18.12 3.75
CA GLY A 68 -2.15 -17.30 4.77
C GLY A 68 -2.32 -15.80 4.55
N ARG A 69 -1.72 -15.03 5.45
CA ARG A 69 -1.82 -13.57 5.41
C ARG A 69 -0.57 -12.92 6.01
N LEU A 70 -0.31 -11.67 5.59
CA LEU A 70 0.63 -10.76 6.21
C LEU A 70 -0.15 -9.58 6.76
N THR A 71 0.24 -9.11 7.95
CA THR A 71 -0.33 -7.90 8.51
C THR A 71 0.79 -6.99 8.99
N LEU A 72 0.55 -5.68 8.90
CA LEU A 72 1.45 -4.68 9.45
C LEU A 72 0.59 -3.61 10.10
N ASP A 73 0.78 -3.42 11.40
CA ASP A 73 0.16 -2.36 12.16
C ASP A 73 1.08 -1.89 13.27
N SER A 74 0.76 -0.75 13.84
CA SER A 74 1.54 -0.16 14.93
C SER A 74 0.83 -0.24 16.28
N GLY A 75 -0.12 -1.16 16.41
CA GLY A 75 -0.94 -1.25 17.62
C GLY A 75 -2.02 -0.19 17.69
N GLY A 76 -2.46 0.32 16.53
CA GLY A 76 -3.53 1.31 16.42
C GLY A 76 -3.07 2.73 16.12
N GLY A 77 -1.76 2.98 16.13
CA GLY A 77 -1.21 4.30 15.79
C GLY A 77 -0.85 4.43 14.31
N PRO A 78 -0.45 5.63 13.87
CA PRO A 78 0.00 5.84 12.50
C PRO A 78 1.34 5.15 12.23
N MET A 79 1.52 4.64 11.01
CA MET A 79 2.76 3.99 10.58
C MET A 79 3.54 4.84 9.58
N PHE A 80 2.89 5.30 8.54
CA PHE A 80 3.51 6.02 7.44
C PHE A 80 2.70 7.25 7.08
N VAL A 81 3.40 8.31 6.67
CA VAL A 81 2.78 9.51 6.12
C VAL A 81 3.24 9.64 4.68
N LEU A 82 2.31 9.73 3.76
CA LEU A 82 2.57 9.93 2.34
C LEU A 82 2.10 11.31 1.92
N HIS A 83 2.92 11.96 1.09
CA HIS A 83 2.66 13.31 0.59
C HIS A 83 1.93 13.27 -0.75
N GLU A 84 1.38 14.42 -1.15
CA GLU A 84 0.72 14.54 -2.45
C GLU A 84 1.63 14.03 -3.59
N GLY A 85 1.03 13.34 -4.54
CA GLY A 85 1.73 12.79 -5.70
C GLY A 85 2.40 11.45 -5.45
N GLU A 86 2.62 11.04 -4.20
CA GLU A 86 3.16 9.73 -3.92
C GLU A 86 2.15 8.64 -4.24
N VAL A 87 2.66 7.48 -4.66
CA VAL A 87 1.83 6.34 -5.07
C VAL A 87 2.10 5.14 -4.18
N VAL A 88 1.07 4.34 -3.95
CA VAL A 88 1.18 3.03 -3.31
C VAL A 88 0.94 1.97 -4.38
N LYS A 89 1.90 1.09 -4.54
CA LYS A 89 1.87 0.03 -5.56
C LYS A 89 1.97 -1.34 -4.94
N ALA A 90 1.24 -2.28 -5.52
CA ALA A 90 1.21 -3.67 -5.11
C ALA A 90 1.60 -4.57 -6.26
N GLN A 91 2.21 -5.70 -5.94
CA GLN A 91 2.60 -6.71 -6.92
C GLN A 91 2.57 -8.10 -6.29
N THR A 92 2.19 -9.08 -7.06
CA THR A 92 2.30 -10.49 -6.71
C THR A 92 3.02 -11.23 -7.84
N GLU A 93 2.89 -12.53 -7.90
CA GLU A 93 3.46 -13.34 -8.97
C GLU A 93 2.35 -13.94 -9.86
N ALA A 94 2.75 -14.59 -10.94
CA ALA A 94 1.81 -15.22 -11.87
C ALA A 94 0.98 -16.31 -11.16
N SER A 95 -0.25 -16.48 -11.61
CA SER A 95 -1.18 -17.50 -11.10
C SER A 95 -1.49 -17.34 -9.61
N SER A 96 -1.57 -16.10 -9.15
CA SER A 96 -1.88 -15.74 -7.76
C SER A 96 -3.36 -15.38 -7.60
N ASP A 97 -3.74 -15.21 -6.34
CA ASP A 97 -5.02 -14.65 -5.92
C ASP A 97 -4.75 -13.92 -4.61
N MET A 98 -4.16 -12.72 -4.75
CA MET A 98 -3.60 -11.98 -3.63
C MET A 98 -4.41 -10.70 -3.40
N GLU A 99 -4.97 -10.57 -2.21
CA GLU A 99 -5.70 -9.39 -1.79
C GLU A 99 -4.80 -8.46 -1.00
N PHE A 100 -4.80 -7.18 -1.37
CA PHE A 100 -4.07 -6.12 -0.68
C PHE A 100 -5.08 -5.13 -0.11
N VAL A 101 -4.97 -4.84 1.17
CA VAL A 101 -5.85 -3.93 1.89
C VAL A 101 -5.02 -2.91 2.65
N VAL A 102 -5.30 -1.63 2.45
CA VAL A 102 -4.65 -0.53 3.17
C VAL A 102 -5.72 0.35 3.80
N THR A 103 -5.59 0.57 5.10
CA THR A 103 -6.45 1.49 5.85
C THR A 103 -5.67 2.76 6.16
N PHE A 104 -6.26 3.90 5.84
CA PHE A 104 -5.59 5.19 5.92
C PHE A 104 -6.55 6.33 6.26
N ASP A 105 -6.00 7.44 6.72
CA ASP A 105 -6.71 8.70 6.91
C ASP A 105 -6.26 9.67 5.81
N LEU A 106 -7.21 10.37 5.21
CA LEU A 106 -6.95 11.37 4.18
C LEU A 106 -7.13 12.75 4.81
N LEU A 107 -6.05 13.54 4.85
CA LEU A 107 -6.04 14.84 5.50
C LEU A 107 -5.71 15.93 4.50
N GLU A 108 -6.50 17.00 4.51
CA GLU A 108 -6.23 18.17 3.69
C GLU A 108 -5.05 18.94 4.28
N MET A 109 -4.08 19.30 3.43
CA MET A 109 -2.94 20.10 3.84
C MET A 109 -3.34 21.57 3.90
N PRO A 110 -3.08 22.27 5.03
CA PRO A 110 -3.22 23.72 5.06
C PRO A 110 -2.31 24.37 3.99
N PRO A 111 -2.77 25.41 3.28
CA PRO A 111 -1.95 26.03 2.22
C PRO A 111 -0.57 26.47 2.68
N SER A 112 -0.43 26.88 3.93
CA SER A 112 0.87 27.28 4.50
C SER A 112 1.85 26.13 4.66
N LEU A 113 1.38 24.87 4.65
CA LEU A 113 2.22 23.68 4.81
C LEU A 113 2.50 22.96 3.50
N VAL A 114 1.76 23.22 2.45
CA VAL A 114 1.94 22.56 1.15
C VAL A 114 3.36 22.74 0.62
N ASN A 115 4.00 23.89 0.88
CA ASN A 115 5.36 24.16 0.42
C ASN A 115 6.45 23.45 1.19
N PHE A 116 6.14 22.73 2.25
CA PHE A 116 7.11 21.97 3.03
C PHE A 116 7.28 20.52 2.55
N VAL A 117 6.45 20.07 1.64
CA VAL A 117 6.45 18.68 1.16
C VAL A 117 6.69 18.56 -0.34
#